data_ead69feed535f82b80cc81534af07794
#
_entry.id   ead69feed535f82b80cc81534af07794
#
_cell.length_a   1.000
_cell.length_b   1.000
_cell.length_c   1.000
_cell.angle_alpha   90.00
_cell.angle_beta   90.00
_cell.angle_gamma   90.00
#
_symmetry.space_group_name_H-M   'P 1'
#
loop_
_entity.id
_entity.type
_entity.pdbx_description
1 polymer ?
#
loop_
_entity_poly.entity_id
_entity_poly.type
_entity_poly.pdbx_seq_one_letter_code
_entity_poly.pdbx_strand_id
1 'polypeptide(L)'
;MKRFKEIYQWCCEPRQLFFLFIIVLAIPNVALFFTEQMPLLVRICNIILPVSVYWMVMTLSRKPGKIIWILFPFVFFAAFQLVLLYLFGQSIIAVDMFLNLLTTNSGEAMELLDNLLPAVIGVFVVYLPTLALGIVSITGNKKLDQYFIYRQRRYARMTMGVGVILTALCYADHEDYALKLDMYPVNVCYNLTLAIERAGETAGYQESSKEFTFGAQATHDKDEAEIYVLVVGETARACNFGLYGYERNTTPLLDKTEGLVAFTDVLTQSNTTHKSVPMLLSGASAENYNRIYREKGIITAFKEAG
;
A
#
# COMPACT_ATOMS: atom_id res chain seq x y z
N MET A 1 19.84 -26.51 28.49
CA MET A 1 18.92 -27.44 27.80
C MET A 1 17.56 -27.61 28.48
N LYS A 2 17.46 -27.87 29.78
CA LYS A 2 16.17 -28.08 30.49
C LYS A 2 15.24 -26.86 30.40
N ARG A 3 15.75 -25.68 30.69
CA ARG A 3 15.01 -24.39 30.62
C ARG A 3 14.48 -24.06 29.23
N PHE A 4 15.26 -24.37 28.19
CA PHE A 4 14.84 -24.17 26.77
C PHE A 4 13.67 -25.10 26.39
N LYS A 5 13.71 -26.34 26.87
CA LYS A 5 12.65 -27.32 26.66
C LYS A 5 11.34 -26.95 27.35
N GLU A 6 11.43 -26.38 28.53
CA GLU A 6 10.28 -25.87 29.30
C GLU A 6 9.65 -24.66 28.62
N ILE A 7 10.44 -23.69 28.13
CA ILE A 7 9.96 -22.52 27.38
C ILE A 7 9.29 -22.97 26.08
N TYR A 8 9.92 -23.89 25.33
CA TYR A 8 9.32 -24.42 24.12
C TYR A 8 7.99 -25.12 24.38
N GLN A 9 7.91 -25.96 25.42
CA GLN A 9 6.66 -26.64 25.79
C GLN A 9 5.58 -25.63 26.20
N TRP A 10 5.93 -24.58 26.91
CA TRP A 10 5.03 -23.51 27.30
C TRP A 10 4.53 -22.73 26.06
N CYS A 11 5.41 -22.34 25.14
CA CYS A 11 5.04 -21.66 23.89
C CYS A 11 4.12 -22.52 22.99
N CYS A 12 4.23 -23.85 23.04
CA CYS A 12 3.40 -24.77 22.27
C CYS A 12 2.04 -25.10 22.91
N GLU A 13 1.73 -24.53 24.09
CA GLU A 13 0.41 -24.70 24.69
C GLU A 13 -0.66 -23.98 23.86
N PRO A 14 -1.81 -24.62 23.55
CA PRO A 14 -2.83 -24.04 22.67
C PRO A 14 -3.36 -22.68 23.14
N ARG A 15 -3.43 -22.44 24.46
CA ARG A 15 -3.87 -21.14 25.00
C ARG A 15 -2.84 -20.05 24.75
N GLN A 16 -1.56 -20.36 24.85
CA GLN A 16 -0.48 -19.41 24.58
C GLN A 16 -0.43 -19.06 23.10
N LEU A 17 -0.52 -20.08 22.23
CA LEU A 17 -0.57 -19.88 20.78
C LEU A 17 -1.79 -19.05 20.35
N PHE A 18 -2.93 -19.24 21.01
CA PHE A 18 -4.13 -18.44 20.75
C PHE A 18 -3.87 -16.94 20.94
N PHE A 19 -3.29 -16.54 22.05
CA PHE A 19 -2.98 -15.13 22.31
C PHE A 19 -1.79 -14.64 21.52
N LEU A 20 -0.74 -15.45 21.35
CA LEU A 20 0.41 -15.09 20.52
C LEU A 20 -0.01 -14.72 19.10
N PHE A 21 -0.87 -15.51 18.47
CA PHE A 21 -1.32 -15.24 17.10
C PHE A 21 -2.17 -13.97 17.02
N ILE A 22 -2.99 -13.68 18.03
CA ILE A 22 -3.72 -12.39 18.08
C ILE A 22 -2.74 -11.23 18.19
N ILE A 23 -1.73 -11.33 19.06
CA ILE A 23 -0.71 -10.28 19.24
C ILE A 23 0.06 -10.06 17.93
N VAL A 24 0.49 -11.13 17.27
CA VAL A 24 1.26 -11.03 16.02
C VAL A 24 0.43 -10.41 14.90
N LEU A 25 -0.85 -10.76 14.78
CA LEU A 25 -1.76 -10.13 13.82
C LEU A 25 -2.01 -8.64 14.13
N ALA A 26 -1.94 -8.25 15.41
CA ALA A 26 -2.16 -6.88 15.84
C ALA A 26 -0.92 -5.97 15.68
N ILE A 27 0.27 -6.52 15.41
CA ILE A 27 1.51 -5.73 15.31
C ILE A 27 1.37 -4.54 14.35
N PRO A 28 0.85 -4.69 13.11
CA PRO A 28 0.69 -3.55 12.22
C PRO A 28 -0.25 -2.47 12.76
N ASN A 29 -1.36 -2.86 13.40
CA ASN A 29 -2.29 -1.91 14.00
C ASN A 29 -1.63 -1.09 15.13
N VAL A 30 -0.80 -1.76 15.96
CA VAL A 30 -0.04 -1.09 17.02
C VAL A 30 1.04 -0.18 16.42
N ALA A 31 1.75 -0.62 15.39
CA ALA A 31 2.74 0.20 14.71
C ALA A 31 2.09 1.46 14.12
N LEU A 32 1.00 1.33 13.37
CA LEU A 32 0.24 2.43 12.78
C LEU A 32 -0.33 3.40 13.83
N PHE A 33 -0.66 2.92 15.03
CA PHE A 33 -1.08 3.80 16.13
C PHE A 33 -0.02 4.86 16.47
N PHE A 34 1.27 4.52 16.36
CA PHE A 34 2.37 5.42 16.68
C PHE A 34 2.88 6.21 15.48
N THR A 35 2.75 5.69 14.28
CA THR A 35 3.32 6.30 13.07
C THR A 35 2.36 7.21 12.34
N GLU A 36 1.05 6.91 12.37
CA GLU A 36 0.05 7.70 11.63
C GLU A 36 -0.38 8.96 12.37
N GLN A 37 -0.47 10.05 11.61
CA GLN A 37 -0.94 11.35 12.11
C GLN A 37 -2.48 11.45 12.05
N MET A 38 -3.15 10.53 12.76
CA MET A 38 -4.61 10.51 12.85
C MET A 38 -5.05 11.00 14.23
N PRO A 39 -6.30 11.50 14.37
CA PRO A 39 -6.90 11.81 15.66
C PRO A 39 -6.83 10.61 16.62
N LEU A 40 -6.67 10.89 17.91
CA LEU A 40 -6.48 9.81 18.92
C LEU A 40 -7.63 8.80 18.92
N LEU A 41 -8.87 9.27 18.75
CA LEU A 41 -10.05 8.40 18.68
C LEU A 41 -9.95 7.41 17.53
N VAL A 42 -9.54 7.85 16.33
CA VAL A 42 -9.34 7.00 15.15
C VAL A 42 -8.24 5.99 15.39
N ARG A 43 -7.10 6.41 15.97
CA ARG A 43 -5.99 5.48 16.32
C ARG A 43 -6.42 4.40 17.29
N ILE A 44 -7.20 4.74 18.32
CA ILE A 44 -7.74 3.77 19.29
C ILE A 44 -8.71 2.81 18.58
N CYS A 45 -9.60 3.33 17.73
CA CYS A 45 -10.54 2.54 16.95
C CYS A 45 -9.79 1.52 16.06
N ASN A 46 -8.70 1.94 15.40
CA ASN A 46 -7.86 1.13 14.52
C ASN A 46 -7.08 0.01 15.25
N ILE A 47 -7.08 -0.01 16.57
CA ILE A 47 -6.61 -1.14 17.37
C ILE A 47 -7.80 -2.00 17.82
N ILE A 48 -8.78 -1.39 18.48
CA ILE A 48 -9.83 -2.14 19.20
C ILE A 48 -10.68 -2.97 18.23
N LEU A 49 -11.13 -2.40 17.14
CA LEU A 49 -12.00 -3.11 16.20
C LEU A 49 -11.26 -4.27 15.49
N PRO A 50 -10.10 -4.07 14.83
CA PRO A 50 -9.38 -5.17 14.18
C PRO A 50 -8.94 -6.27 15.14
N VAL A 51 -8.41 -5.91 16.31
CA VAL A 51 -7.97 -6.90 17.32
C VAL A 51 -9.16 -7.73 17.84
N SER A 52 -10.32 -7.11 18.02
CA SER A 52 -11.53 -7.84 18.42
C SER A 52 -12.00 -8.81 17.34
N VAL A 53 -11.86 -8.44 16.07
CA VAL A 53 -12.15 -9.31 14.92
C VAL A 53 -11.16 -10.48 14.88
N TYR A 54 -9.85 -10.23 14.99
CA TYR A 54 -8.84 -11.31 15.07
C TYR A 54 -9.15 -12.26 16.23
N TRP A 55 -9.47 -11.70 17.39
CA TRP A 55 -9.85 -12.48 18.57
C TRP A 55 -11.07 -13.36 18.30
N MET A 56 -12.10 -12.82 17.68
CA MET A 56 -13.31 -13.56 17.32
C MET A 56 -13.00 -14.70 16.35
N VAL A 57 -12.25 -14.40 15.28
CA VAL A 57 -11.86 -15.39 14.26
C VAL A 57 -11.02 -16.51 14.86
N MET A 58 -10.11 -16.20 15.79
CA MET A 58 -9.31 -17.20 16.50
C MET A 58 -10.17 -18.18 17.31
N THR A 59 -11.39 -17.82 17.71
CA THR A 59 -12.32 -18.72 18.41
C THR A 59 -13.05 -19.72 17.49
N LEU A 60 -12.86 -19.65 16.18
CA LEU A 60 -13.54 -20.54 15.22
C LEU A 60 -12.95 -21.96 15.20
N SER A 61 -11.74 -22.15 15.72
CA SER A 61 -11.09 -23.46 15.79
C SER A 61 -10.55 -23.78 17.16
N ARG A 62 -10.62 -25.05 17.54
CA ARG A 62 -9.93 -25.58 18.74
C ARG A 62 -8.41 -25.72 18.55
N LYS A 63 -7.92 -25.62 17.31
CA LYS A 63 -6.50 -25.61 16.95
C LYS A 63 -6.15 -24.23 16.38
N PRO A 64 -5.55 -23.32 17.16
CA PRO A 64 -5.24 -21.94 16.72
C PRO A 64 -4.40 -21.88 15.43
N GLY A 65 -3.50 -22.86 15.22
CA GLY A 65 -2.68 -22.96 14.03
C GLY A 65 -3.48 -23.08 12.73
N LYS A 66 -4.68 -23.67 12.75
CA LYS A 66 -5.54 -23.69 11.54
C LYS A 66 -5.97 -22.29 11.14
N ILE A 67 -6.28 -21.45 12.13
CA ILE A 67 -6.76 -20.09 11.87
C ILE A 67 -5.62 -19.22 11.36
N ILE A 68 -4.42 -19.27 11.96
CA ILE A 68 -3.31 -18.44 11.48
C ILE A 68 -2.91 -18.79 10.03
N TRP A 69 -3.03 -20.07 9.62
CA TRP A 69 -2.80 -20.47 8.25
C TRP A 69 -3.93 -20.06 7.28
N ILE A 70 -5.19 -20.05 7.73
CA ILE A 70 -6.30 -19.47 6.96
C ILE A 70 -6.10 -17.96 6.79
N LEU A 71 -5.57 -17.29 7.83
CA LEU A 71 -5.26 -15.86 7.82
C LEU A 71 -3.87 -15.55 7.19
N PHE A 72 -3.22 -16.53 6.54
CA PHE A 72 -1.93 -16.32 5.89
C PHE A 72 -1.88 -15.09 4.96
N PRO A 73 -2.90 -14.79 4.13
CA PRO A 73 -2.89 -13.55 3.35
C PRO A 73 -2.78 -12.29 4.21
N PHE A 74 -3.44 -12.25 5.37
CA PHE A 74 -3.33 -11.13 6.30
C PHE A 74 -1.97 -11.08 7.01
N VAL A 75 -1.35 -12.23 7.29
CA VAL A 75 0.03 -12.32 7.79
C VAL A 75 1.01 -11.75 6.76
N PHE A 76 0.83 -12.08 5.48
CA PHE A 76 1.63 -11.53 4.39
C PHE A 76 1.48 -10.01 4.30
N PHE A 77 0.26 -9.50 4.31
CA PHE A 77 0.03 -8.05 4.27
C PHE A 77 0.48 -7.34 5.55
N ALA A 78 0.46 -8.02 6.70
CA ALA A 78 1.05 -7.49 7.93
C ALA A 78 2.56 -7.30 7.79
N ALA A 79 3.24 -8.30 7.22
CA ALA A 79 4.66 -8.21 6.89
C ALA A 79 4.95 -7.06 5.91
N PHE A 80 4.17 -6.96 4.85
CA PHE A 80 4.28 -5.91 3.84
C PHE A 80 4.06 -4.51 4.45
N GLN A 81 3.03 -4.33 5.28
CA GLN A 81 2.79 -3.07 6.00
C GLN A 81 3.99 -2.63 6.86
N LEU A 82 4.61 -3.56 7.56
CA LEU A 82 5.77 -3.24 8.40
C LEU A 82 7.01 -2.85 7.57
N VAL A 83 7.22 -3.51 6.42
CA VAL A 83 8.28 -3.13 5.48
C VAL A 83 8.04 -1.73 4.94
N LEU A 84 6.80 -1.38 4.57
CA LEU A 84 6.46 -0.04 4.10
C LEU A 84 6.65 1.03 5.19
N LEU A 85 6.29 0.72 6.44
CA LEU A 85 6.54 1.63 7.56
C LEU A 85 8.03 1.85 7.80
N TYR A 86 8.85 0.84 7.59
CA TYR A 86 10.31 0.98 7.66
C TYR A 86 10.83 1.91 6.55
N LEU A 87 10.30 1.80 5.33
CA LEU A 87 10.72 2.64 4.19
C LEU A 87 10.31 4.10 4.32
N PHE A 88 9.06 4.33 4.68
CA PHE A 88 8.45 5.66 4.61
C PHE A 88 8.27 6.31 5.98
N GLY A 89 8.50 5.59 7.07
CA GLY A 89 8.31 6.05 8.46
C GLY A 89 6.86 6.23 8.87
N GLN A 90 5.97 6.40 7.92
CA GLN A 90 4.52 6.55 8.05
C GLN A 90 3.86 6.03 6.77
N SER A 91 2.62 5.77 6.79
CA SER A 91 1.72 5.40 5.68
C SER A 91 1.09 4.03 5.84
N ILE A 92 -0.22 4.03 5.70
CA ILE A 92 -1.01 2.82 5.54
C ILE A 92 -0.96 2.38 4.07
N ILE A 93 -1.03 1.07 3.80
CA ILE A 93 -0.94 0.54 2.43
C ILE A 93 -1.98 1.20 1.51
N ALA A 94 -1.49 1.91 0.49
CA ALA A 94 -2.29 2.58 -0.52
C ALA A 94 -2.34 1.77 -1.82
N VAL A 95 -3.31 2.09 -2.70
CA VAL A 95 -3.47 1.48 -4.03
C VAL A 95 -2.18 1.57 -4.84
N ASP A 96 -1.53 2.73 -4.80
CA ASP A 96 -0.33 3.02 -5.59
C ASP A 96 0.85 2.11 -5.21
N MET A 97 0.89 1.61 -3.97
CA MET A 97 1.92 0.65 -3.53
C MET A 97 1.74 -0.71 -4.20
N PHE A 98 0.50 -1.16 -4.40
CA PHE A 98 0.21 -2.37 -5.17
C PHE A 98 0.50 -2.20 -6.66
N LEU A 99 0.15 -1.05 -7.23
CA LEU A 99 0.42 -0.75 -8.64
C LEU A 99 1.93 -0.66 -8.90
N ASN A 100 2.68 0.01 -8.02
CA ASN A 100 4.14 0.05 -8.11
C ASN A 100 4.76 -1.35 -8.07
N LEU A 101 4.26 -2.24 -7.19
CA LEU A 101 4.76 -3.63 -7.14
C LEU A 101 4.58 -4.37 -8.46
N LEU A 102 3.49 -4.08 -9.21
CA LEU A 102 3.22 -4.68 -10.52
C LEU A 102 4.06 -4.08 -11.66
N THR A 103 4.51 -2.84 -11.52
CA THR A 103 5.24 -2.08 -12.56
C THR A 103 6.75 -2.01 -12.32
N THR A 104 7.22 -2.31 -11.10
CA THR A 104 8.65 -2.31 -10.75
C THR A 104 9.41 -3.37 -11.54
N ASN A 105 10.49 -2.97 -12.20
CA ASN A 105 11.38 -3.89 -12.90
C ASN A 105 12.42 -4.54 -11.93
N SER A 106 13.11 -5.58 -12.41
CA SER A 106 14.06 -6.33 -11.58
C SER A 106 15.25 -5.49 -11.10
N GLY A 107 15.68 -4.48 -11.85
CA GLY A 107 16.78 -3.58 -11.47
C GLY A 107 16.37 -2.69 -10.29
N GLU A 108 15.23 -2.04 -10.40
CA GLU A 108 14.65 -1.22 -9.32
C GLU A 108 14.37 -2.06 -8.07
N ALA A 109 13.86 -3.29 -8.24
CA ALA A 109 13.59 -4.19 -7.12
C ALA A 109 14.86 -4.57 -6.36
N MET A 110 15.97 -4.83 -7.07
CA MET A 110 17.27 -5.14 -6.44
C MET A 110 17.86 -3.95 -5.70
N GLU A 111 17.81 -2.75 -6.27
CA GLU A 111 18.29 -1.53 -5.63
C GLU A 111 17.49 -1.21 -4.35
N LEU A 112 16.18 -1.44 -4.40
CA LEU A 112 15.31 -1.28 -3.24
C LEU A 112 15.62 -2.32 -2.14
N LEU A 113 15.93 -3.56 -2.54
CA LEU A 113 16.14 -4.68 -1.63
C LEU A 113 17.33 -4.44 -0.69
N ASP A 114 18.40 -3.81 -1.15
CA ASP A 114 19.57 -3.49 -0.33
C ASP A 114 19.20 -2.59 0.86
N ASN A 115 18.31 -1.62 0.64
CA ASN A 115 17.79 -0.74 1.67
C ASN A 115 16.74 -1.40 2.58
N LEU A 116 16.05 -2.42 2.08
CA LEU A 116 14.98 -3.12 2.78
C LEU A 116 15.45 -4.30 3.62
N LEU A 117 16.67 -4.77 3.43
CA LEU A 117 17.18 -6.00 4.03
C LEU A 117 16.95 -6.08 5.56
N PRO A 118 17.17 -5.01 6.37
CA PRO A 118 16.91 -5.08 7.81
C PRO A 118 15.43 -5.29 8.14
N ALA A 119 14.53 -4.63 7.39
CA ALA A 119 13.08 -4.78 7.59
C ALA A 119 12.60 -6.17 7.20
N VAL A 120 13.08 -6.70 6.08
CA VAL A 120 12.78 -8.06 5.59
C VAL A 120 13.23 -9.09 6.61
N ILE A 121 14.46 -8.98 7.15
CA ILE A 121 14.96 -9.87 8.21
C ILE A 121 14.06 -9.76 9.45
N GLY A 122 13.72 -8.55 9.89
CA GLY A 122 12.84 -8.32 11.05
C GLY A 122 11.48 -9.00 10.89
N VAL A 123 10.88 -8.87 9.72
CA VAL A 123 9.61 -9.50 9.36
C VAL A 123 9.73 -11.03 9.38
N PHE A 124 10.78 -11.59 8.80
CA PHE A 124 11.01 -13.04 8.83
C PHE A 124 11.20 -13.58 10.25
N VAL A 125 11.93 -12.87 11.10
CA VAL A 125 12.14 -13.25 12.51
C VAL A 125 10.81 -13.31 13.30
N VAL A 126 9.84 -12.46 12.95
CA VAL A 126 8.53 -12.44 13.63
C VAL A 126 7.57 -13.46 13.03
N TYR A 127 7.40 -13.46 11.71
CA TYR A 127 6.30 -14.20 11.07
C TYR A 127 6.65 -15.65 10.73
N LEU A 128 7.91 -15.98 10.38
CA LEU A 128 8.26 -17.38 10.08
C LEU A 128 8.15 -18.30 11.33
N PRO A 129 8.65 -17.93 12.52
CA PRO A 129 8.44 -18.73 13.71
C PRO A 129 6.95 -18.85 14.07
N THR A 130 6.17 -17.78 13.86
CA THR A 130 4.72 -17.78 14.08
C THR A 130 4.01 -18.81 13.20
N LEU A 131 4.33 -18.86 11.92
CA LEU A 131 3.78 -19.84 10.98
C LEU A 131 4.26 -21.27 11.31
N ALA A 132 5.52 -21.44 11.71
CA ALA A 132 6.05 -22.73 12.17
C ALA A 132 5.30 -23.24 13.41
N LEU A 133 5.06 -22.38 14.41
CA LEU A 133 4.22 -22.69 15.57
C LEU A 133 2.78 -23.03 15.18
N GLY A 134 2.27 -22.40 14.12
CA GLY A 134 0.99 -22.74 13.50
C GLY A 134 0.95 -24.20 13.04
N ILE A 135 2.00 -24.68 12.37
CA ILE A 135 2.13 -26.09 11.93
C ILE A 135 2.18 -27.02 13.15
N VAL A 136 2.99 -26.68 14.18
CA VAL A 136 3.07 -27.45 15.43
C VAL A 136 1.68 -27.56 16.09
N SER A 137 0.90 -26.47 16.09
CA SER A 137 -0.47 -26.49 16.62
C SER A 137 -1.42 -27.38 15.80
N ILE A 138 -1.25 -27.45 14.49
CA ILE A 138 -2.09 -28.28 13.60
C ILE A 138 -1.76 -29.77 13.77
N THR A 139 -0.48 -30.12 13.77
CA THR A 139 0.00 -31.51 13.85
C THR A 139 -0.10 -32.10 15.25
N GLY A 140 0.02 -31.24 16.28
CA GLY A 140 -0.05 -31.66 17.65
C GLY A 140 -1.46 -32.15 18.09
N ASN A 141 -1.51 -32.99 19.12
CA ASN A 141 -2.74 -33.56 19.65
C ASN A 141 -3.50 -32.60 20.59
N LYS A 142 -2.83 -31.59 21.12
CA LYS A 142 -3.41 -30.62 22.05
C LYS A 142 -4.42 -29.72 21.36
N LYS A 143 -5.56 -29.48 22.01
CA LYS A 143 -6.65 -28.64 21.51
C LYS A 143 -7.10 -27.70 22.61
N LEU A 144 -7.63 -26.53 22.23
CA LEU A 144 -8.29 -25.61 23.14
C LEU A 144 -9.53 -26.30 23.76
N ASP A 145 -9.72 -26.04 25.03
CA ASP A 145 -10.93 -26.43 25.75
C ASP A 145 -12.15 -25.64 25.24
N GLN A 146 -13.33 -26.29 25.19
CA GLN A 146 -14.54 -25.64 24.70
C GLN A 146 -15.01 -24.49 25.59
N TYR A 147 -14.87 -24.64 26.90
CA TYR A 147 -15.22 -23.58 27.85
C TYR A 147 -14.31 -22.35 27.66
N PHE A 148 -13.02 -22.57 27.43
CA PHE A 148 -12.09 -21.49 27.08
C PHE A 148 -12.57 -20.74 25.82
N ILE A 149 -12.88 -21.47 24.73
CA ILE A 149 -13.36 -20.85 23.47
C ILE A 149 -14.65 -20.07 23.71
N TYR A 150 -15.61 -20.64 24.41
CA TYR A 150 -16.87 -19.96 24.71
C TYR A 150 -16.65 -18.66 25.47
N ARG A 151 -15.77 -18.67 26.47
CA ARG A 151 -15.42 -17.49 27.25
C ARG A 151 -14.70 -16.44 26.40
N GLN A 152 -13.73 -16.86 25.58
CA GLN A 152 -13.00 -15.94 24.69
C GLN A 152 -13.93 -15.32 23.63
N ARG A 153 -14.83 -16.10 23.08
CA ARG A 153 -15.83 -15.62 22.14
C ARG A 153 -16.77 -14.58 22.76
N ARG A 154 -17.12 -14.75 24.01
CA ARG A 154 -17.91 -13.74 24.75
C ARG A 154 -17.14 -12.44 24.88
N TYR A 155 -15.89 -12.49 25.30
CA TYR A 155 -15.06 -11.30 25.43
C TYR A 155 -14.81 -10.62 24.08
N ALA A 156 -14.49 -11.37 23.05
CA ALA A 156 -14.29 -10.84 21.69
C ALA A 156 -15.54 -10.13 21.19
N ARG A 157 -16.75 -10.68 21.42
CA ARG A 157 -18.02 -9.99 21.04
C ARG A 157 -18.24 -8.69 21.81
N MET A 158 -17.93 -8.67 23.09
CA MET A 158 -18.07 -7.46 23.91
C MET A 158 -17.10 -6.37 23.42
N THR A 159 -15.82 -6.73 23.20
CA THR A 159 -14.80 -5.80 22.68
C THR A 159 -15.15 -5.33 21.27
N MET A 160 -15.67 -6.22 20.40
CA MET A 160 -16.13 -5.87 19.07
C MET A 160 -17.31 -4.88 19.10
N GLY A 161 -18.25 -5.05 20.04
CA GLY A 161 -19.31 -4.06 20.25
C GLY A 161 -18.78 -2.68 20.62
N VAL A 162 -17.79 -2.63 21.50
CA VAL A 162 -17.07 -1.36 21.80
C VAL A 162 -16.39 -0.80 20.55
N GLY A 163 -15.70 -1.64 19.78
CA GLY A 163 -15.06 -1.24 18.52
C GLY A 163 -16.04 -0.65 17.51
N VAL A 164 -17.22 -1.26 17.35
CA VAL A 164 -18.29 -0.74 16.46
C VAL A 164 -18.81 0.63 16.94
N ILE A 165 -19.01 0.81 18.25
CA ILE A 165 -19.42 2.10 18.81
C ILE A 165 -18.35 3.15 18.55
N LEU A 166 -17.07 2.84 18.78
CA LEU A 166 -15.97 3.76 18.49
C LEU A 166 -15.89 4.12 17.01
N THR A 167 -16.12 3.16 16.12
CA THR A 167 -16.17 3.43 14.67
C THR A 167 -17.31 4.41 14.33
N ALA A 168 -18.49 4.22 14.91
CA ALA A 168 -19.60 5.14 14.71
C ALA A 168 -19.28 6.56 15.22
N LEU A 169 -18.58 6.66 16.37
CA LEU A 169 -18.11 7.95 16.89
C LEU A 169 -17.05 8.58 15.97
N CYS A 170 -16.15 7.81 15.37
CA CYS A 170 -15.18 8.32 14.40
C CYS A 170 -15.89 8.95 13.19
N TYR A 171 -16.93 8.30 12.66
CA TYR A 171 -17.73 8.85 11.55
C TYR A 171 -18.54 10.12 11.95
N ALA A 172 -18.90 10.23 13.21
CA ALA A 172 -19.63 11.41 13.70
C ALA A 172 -18.73 12.62 13.98
N ASP A 173 -17.47 12.38 14.37
CA ASP A 173 -16.52 13.40 14.82
C ASP A 173 -15.55 13.85 13.72
N HIS A 174 -15.31 13.01 12.71
CA HIS A 174 -14.35 13.24 11.64
C HIS A 174 -14.97 12.98 10.27
N GLU A 175 -15.28 14.05 9.53
CA GLU A 175 -15.91 13.98 8.20
C GLU A 175 -15.05 13.23 7.18
N ASP A 176 -13.72 13.33 7.27
CA ASP A 176 -12.78 12.69 6.36
C ASP A 176 -12.51 11.20 6.70
N TYR A 177 -13.00 10.72 7.84
CA TYR A 177 -12.76 9.34 8.24
C TYR A 177 -13.50 8.34 7.35
N ALA A 178 -12.76 7.41 6.77
CA ALA A 178 -13.32 6.31 6.00
C ALA A 178 -12.67 4.98 6.39
N LEU A 179 -13.43 4.11 7.06
CA LEU A 179 -12.95 2.79 7.52
C LEU A 179 -12.23 2.00 6.42
N LYS A 180 -12.70 2.08 5.18
CA LYS A 180 -12.11 1.40 4.02
C LYS A 180 -10.75 1.96 3.61
N LEU A 181 -10.39 3.17 4.04
CA LEU A 181 -9.11 3.83 3.72
C LEU A 181 -8.18 3.86 4.93
N ASP A 182 -8.72 4.08 6.12
CA ASP A 182 -7.97 4.46 7.32
C ASP A 182 -7.74 3.30 8.29
N MET A 183 -8.45 2.17 8.12
CA MET A 183 -8.35 1.04 9.05
C MET A 183 -7.64 -0.17 8.44
N TYR A 184 -6.48 -0.54 8.99
CA TYR A 184 -5.82 -1.81 8.69
C TYR A 184 -6.54 -2.98 9.39
N PRO A 185 -6.83 -4.11 8.74
CA PRO A 185 -6.49 -4.47 7.34
C PRO A 185 -7.62 -4.22 6.32
N VAL A 186 -8.67 -3.50 6.65
CA VAL A 186 -9.80 -3.26 5.73
C VAL A 186 -9.33 -2.48 4.51
N ASN A 187 -8.48 -1.48 4.72
CA ASN A 187 -7.86 -0.71 3.64
C ASN A 187 -7.07 -1.58 2.66
N VAL A 188 -6.39 -2.61 3.15
CA VAL A 188 -5.62 -3.54 2.31
C VAL A 188 -6.54 -4.27 1.33
N CYS A 189 -7.66 -4.81 1.83
CA CYS A 189 -8.63 -5.50 0.99
C CYS A 189 -9.24 -4.55 -0.06
N TYR A 190 -9.61 -3.34 0.35
CA TYR A 190 -10.17 -2.32 -0.53
C TYR A 190 -9.16 -1.88 -1.60
N ASN A 191 -7.95 -1.53 -1.19
CA ASN A 191 -6.91 -1.03 -2.10
C ASN A 191 -6.38 -2.11 -3.04
N LEU A 192 -6.31 -3.36 -2.59
CA LEU A 192 -5.98 -4.50 -3.47
C LEU A 192 -7.06 -4.70 -4.55
N THR A 193 -8.34 -4.64 -4.17
CA THR A 193 -9.44 -4.76 -5.14
C THR A 193 -9.36 -3.64 -6.18
N LEU A 194 -9.15 -2.41 -5.74
CA LEU A 194 -9.02 -1.25 -6.62
C LEU A 194 -7.76 -1.32 -7.51
N ALA A 195 -6.65 -1.87 -6.99
CA ALA A 195 -5.45 -2.10 -7.79
C ALA A 195 -5.66 -3.13 -8.90
N ILE A 196 -6.38 -4.23 -8.60
CA ILE A 196 -6.74 -5.24 -9.60
C ILE A 196 -7.65 -4.65 -10.68
N GLU A 197 -8.65 -3.85 -10.29
CA GLU A 197 -9.54 -3.16 -11.22
C GLU A 197 -8.75 -2.26 -12.18
N ARG A 198 -7.88 -1.39 -11.64
CA ARG A 198 -7.03 -0.49 -12.44
C ARG A 198 -6.04 -1.23 -13.34
N ALA A 199 -5.46 -2.32 -12.85
CA ALA A 199 -4.60 -3.17 -13.68
C ALA A 199 -5.38 -3.81 -14.84
N GLY A 200 -6.63 -4.21 -14.61
CA GLY A 200 -7.54 -4.69 -15.64
C GLY A 200 -7.87 -3.63 -16.69
N GLU A 201 -8.17 -2.40 -16.27
CA GLU A 201 -8.42 -1.26 -17.18
C GLU A 201 -7.17 -0.95 -18.02
N THR A 202 -5.98 -0.97 -17.40
CA THR A 202 -4.72 -0.77 -18.12
C THR A 202 -4.48 -1.89 -19.14
N ALA A 203 -4.74 -3.14 -18.81
CA ALA A 203 -4.62 -4.26 -19.73
C ALA A 203 -5.60 -4.16 -20.90
N GLY A 204 -6.79 -3.60 -20.67
CA GLY A 204 -7.82 -3.36 -21.70
C GLY A 204 -7.59 -2.11 -22.56
N TYR A 205 -6.55 -1.32 -22.29
CA TYR A 205 -6.32 -0.01 -22.91
C TYR A 205 -6.31 -0.02 -24.44
N GLN A 206 -5.70 -1.02 -25.06
CA GLN A 206 -5.62 -1.11 -26.52
C GLN A 206 -6.98 -1.20 -27.18
N GLU A 207 -7.93 -1.90 -26.58
CA GLU A 207 -9.28 -2.04 -27.12
C GLU A 207 -10.13 -0.81 -26.75
N SER A 208 -10.06 -0.33 -25.52
CA SER A 208 -10.85 0.81 -25.04
C SER A 208 -10.48 2.14 -25.71
N SER A 209 -9.23 2.31 -26.16
CA SER A 209 -8.74 3.50 -26.85
C SER A 209 -8.74 3.39 -28.38
N LYS A 210 -9.16 2.25 -28.93
CA LYS A 210 -9.04 1.93 -30.36
C LYS A 210 -9.69 2.97 -31.27
N GLU A 211 -10.92 3.37 -30.98
CA GLU A 211 -11.70 4.31 -31.75
C GLU A 211 -11.35 5.80 -31.47
N PHE A 212 -10.45 6.03 -30.48
CA PHE A 212 -10.08 7.40 -30.14
C PHE A 212 -9.17 8.00 -31.19
N THR A 213 -9.50 9.23 -31.63
CA THR A 213 -8.70 10.07 -32.53
C THR A 213 -8.71 11.51 -32.03
N PHE A 214 -7.59 12.20 -32.17
CA PHE A 214 -7.49 13.63 -31.93
C PHE A 214 -8.10 14.44 -33.09
N GLY A 215 -8.14 13.88 -34.28
CA GLY A 215 -8.45 14.61 -35.50
C GLY A 215 -7.40 15.70 -35.81
N ALA A 216 -6.16 15.47 -35.39
CA ALA A 216 -5.09 16.43 -35.51
C ALA A 216 -4.65 16.62 -36.96
N GLN A 217 -4.34 17.88 -37.31
CA GLN A 217 -3.86 18.26 -38.65
C GLN A 217 -2.63 19.15 -38.48
N ALA A 218 -1.61 18.94 -39.34
CA ALA A 218 -0.47 19.83 -39.43
C ALA A 218 -0.87 21.20 -39.94
N THR A 219 -0.33 22.25 -39.36
CA THR A 219 -0.55 23.65 -39.76
C THR A 219 0.68 24.27 -40.41
N HIS A 220 1.83 23.59 -40.37
CA HIS A 220 3.08 24.02 -41.02
C HIS A 220 3.24 23.38 -42.39
N ASP A 221 4.16 23.94 -43.20
CA ASP A 221 4.46 23.42 -44.51
C ASP A 221 5.14 22.05 -44.42
N LYS A 222 4.74 21.11 -45.29
CA LYS A 222 5.29 19.74 -45.31
C LYS A 222 6.77 19.67 -45.68
N ASP A 223 7.29 20.73 -46.29
CA ASP A 223 8.68 20.83 -46.73
C ASP A 223 9.62 21.31 -45.57
N GLU A 224 9.07 21.79 -44.46
CA GLU A 224 9.81 22.17 -43.26
C GLU A 224 9.80 21.05 -42.20
N ALA A 225 10.92 20.38 -42.02
CA ALA A 225 11.05 19.36 -40.99
C ALA A 225 11.26 20.01 -39.61
N GLU A 226 10.33 19.80 -38.69
CA GLU A 226 10.45 20.23 -37.30
C GLU A 226 10.71 19.02 -36.38
N ILE A 227 11.59 19.20 -35.40
CA ILE A 227 11.90 18.16 -34.41
C ILE A 227 11.49 18.66 -33.03
N TYR A 228 10.53 17.97 -32.41
CA TYR A 228 10.09 18.22 -31.07
C TYR A 228 10.63 17.12 -30.15
N VAL A 229 11.32 17.51 -29.09
CA VAL A 229 11.89 16.60 -28.10
C VAL A 229 11.21 16.85 -26.75
N LEU A 230 10.39 15.90 -26.30
CA LEU A 230 9.78 15.92 -24.97
C LEU A 230 10.59 15.02 -24.02
N VAL A 231 11.18 15.64 -22.99
CA VAL A 231 11.92 14.94 -21.94
C VAL A 231 11.07 14.96 -20.67
N VAL A 232 10.58 13.79 -20.28
CA VAL A 232 9.86 13.61 -19.01
C VAL A 232 10.86 13.19 -17.94
N GLY A 233 11.10 14.07 -16.96
CA GLY A 233 11.99 13.79 -15.83
C GLY A 233 11.35 12.85 -14.81
N GLU A 234 12.18 12.11 -14.08
CA GLU A 234 11.77 11.23 -12.98
C GLU A 234 12.48 11.63 -11.71
N THR A 235 11.80 11.56 -10.57
CA THR A 235 12.35 11.82 -9.22
C THR A 235 12.98 13.20 -9.07
N ALA A 236 12.53 14.18 -9.86
CA ALA A 236 13.04 15.54 -9.90
C ALA A 236 12.04 16.53 -9.28
N ARG A 237 12.47 17.20 -8.20
CA ARG A 237 11.66 18.22 -7.51
C ARG A 237 12.23 19.61 -7.80
N ALA A 238 11.39 20.56 -8.19
CA ALA A 238 11.80 21.95 -8.49
C ALA A 238 12.62 22.57 -7.35
N CYS A 239 12.25 22.32 -6.08
CA CYS A 239 12.97 22.83 -4.91
C CYS A 239 14.41 22.30 -4.77
N ASN A 240 14.81 21.29 -5.55
CA ASN A 240 16.17 20.75 -5.58
C ASN A 240 16.94 21.13 -6.86
N PHE A 241 16.39 22.02 -7.68
CA PHE A 241 17.06 22.55 -8.87
C PHE A 241 17.75 23.87 -8.57
N GLY A 242 19.05 23.98 -8.88
CA GLY A 242 19.81 25.24 -8.80
C GLY A 242 19.14 26.36 -9.58
N LEU A 243 18.54 26.04 -10.74
CA LEU A 243 17.76 26.96 -11.58
C LEU A 243 16.63 27.68 -10.82
N TYR A 244 16.07 27.05 -9.78
CA TYR A 244 15.00 27.60 -8.93
C TYR A 244 15.50 28.07 -7.55
N GLY A 245 16.82 28.26 -7.40
CA GLY A 245 17.40 28.80 -6.17
C GLY A 245 17.83 27.77 -5.12
N TYR A 246 17.97 26.51 -5.49
CA TYR A 246 18.56 25.52 -4.58
C TYR A 246 20.05 25.81 -4.36
N GLU A 247 20.50 25.73 -3.10
CA GLU A 247 21.88 26.10 -2.72
C GLU A 247 22.99 25.26 -3.38
N ARG A 248 22.66 24.00 -3.74
CA ARG A 248 23.59 23.11 -4.43
C ARG A 248 23.43 23.26 -5.93
N ASN A 249 24.58 23.24 -6.64
CA ASN A 249 24.61 23.31 -8.10
C ASN A 249 24.17 21.97 -8.73
N THR A 250 22.86 21.75 -8.80
CA THR A 250 22.25 20.54 -9.34
C THR A 250 21.89 20.63 -10.82
N THR A 251 21.84 21.86 -11.38
CA THR A 251 21.44 22.11 -12.78
C THR A 251 22.47 22.97 -13.54
N PRO A 252 23.79 22.66 -13.47
CA PRO A 252 24.87 23.56 -13.97
C PRO A 252 24.85 23.75 -15.48
N LEU A 253 24.22 22.86 -16.23
CA LEU A 253 24.11 22.99 -17.69
C LEU A 253 22.84 23.76 -18.07
N LEU A 254 21.74 23.57 -17.37
CA LEU A 254 20.50 24.31 -17.62
C LEU A 254 20.70 25.81 -17.40
N ASP A 255 21.45 26.19 -16.37
CA ASP A 255 21.75 27.59 -16.04
C ASP A 255 22.52 28.33 -17.16
N LYS A 256 23.18 27.59 -18.07
CA LYS A 256 23.97 28.09 -19.19
C LYS A 256 23.29 27.92 -20.55
N THR A 257 22.07 27.33 -20.58
CA THR A 257 21.38 27.05 -21.83
C THR A 257 20.74 28.33 -22.36
N GLU A 258 21.15 28.77 -23.53
CA GLU A 258 20.55 29.92 -24.20
C GLU A 258 19.12 29.62 -24.64
N GLY A 259 18.22 30.59 -24.50
CA GLY A 259 16.81 30.46 -24.86
C GLY A 259 15.98 29.62 -23.88
N LEU A 260 16.55 29.22 -22.73
CA LEU A 260 15.81 28.48 -21.69
C LEU A 260 14.68 29.35 -21.12
N VAL A 261 13.47 28.79 -21.08
CA VAL A 261 12.33 29.35 -20.37
C VAL A 261 11.99 28.47 -19.18
N ALA A 262 12.14 29.00 -17.96
CA ALA A 262 11.85 28.31 -16.73
C ALA A 262 10.46 28.74 -16.21
N PHE A 263 9.58 27.77 -16.00
CA PHE A 263 8.26 28.00 -15.39
C PHE A 263 8.36 27.84 -13.88
N THR A 264 7.90 28.84 -13.13
CA THR A 264 8.01 28.90 -11.66
C THR A 264 6.74 28.47 -10.92
N ASP A 265 5.61 28.41 -11.63
CA ASP A 265 4.30 28.04 -11.08
C ASP A 265 3.71 26.84 -11.85
N VAL A 266 4.29 25.68 -11.60
CA VAL A 266 3.83 24.39 -12.19
C VAL A 266 3.61 23.37 -11.10
N LEU A 267 2.40 22.82 -11.03
CA LEU A 267 1.99 21.77 -10.12
C LEU A 267 1.74 20.48 -10.86
N THR A 268 2.32 19.39 -10.36
CA THR A 268 1.92 18.05 -10.80
C THR A 268 0.58 17.66 -10.20
N GLN A 269 -0.28 17.02 -10.98
CA GLN A 269 -1.60 16.56 -10.52
C GLN A 269 -1.52 15.26 -9.71
N SER A 270 -0.36 14.60 -9.66
CA SER A 270 -0.12 13.40 -8.85
C SER A 270 1.36 13.30 -8.49
N ASN A 271 1.62 12.67 -7.35
CA ASN A 271 2.94 12.39 -6.83
C ASN A 271 3.48 10.99 -7.20
N THR A 272 2.79 10.26 -8.06
CA THR A 272 3.19 8.91 -8.50
C THR A 272 3.28 8.83 -10.01
N THR A 273 4.33 8.20 -10.52
CA THR A 273 4.68 8.14 -11.96
C THR A 273 3.54 7.53 -12.80
N HIS A 274 2.95 6.43 -12.34
CA HIS A 274 1.87 5.75 -13.07
C HIS A 274 0.57 6.57 -13.20
N LYS A 275 0.42 7.67 -12.43
CA LYS A 275 -0.67 8.63 -12.58
C LYS A 275 -0.22 9.90 -13.31
N SER A 276 0.92 10.47 -12.91
CA SER A 276 1.37 11.76 -13.43
C SER A 276 1.73 11.71 -14.92
N VAL A 277 2.44 10.65 -15.35
CA VAL A 277 2.88 10.53 -16.74
C VAL A 277 1.71 10.34 -17.72
N PRO A 278 0.74 9.46 -17.49
CA PRO A 278 -0.45 9.38 -18.34
C PRO A 278 -1.23 10.70 -18.40
N MET A 279 -1.40 11.41 -17.29
CA MET A 279 -2.07 12.73 -17.29
C MET A 279 -1.25 13.78 -18.05
N LEU A 280 0.08 13.74 -17.95
CA LEU A 280 0.96 14.65 -18.70
C LEU A 280 0.86 14.44 -20.22
N LEU A 281 0.72 13.18 -20.65
CA LEU A 281 0.77 12.80 -22.07
C LEU A 281 -0.60 12.71 -22.74
N SER A 282 -1.71 12.89 -22.01
CA SER A 282 -3.08 12.79 -22.54
C SER A 282 -3.94 13.99 -22.13
N GLY A 283 -5.21 13.98 -22.51
CA GLY A 283 -6.20 14.97 -22.08
C GLY A 283 -6.78 14.70 -20.69
N ALA A 284 -6.28 13.72 -19.94
CA ALA A 284 -6.75 13.40 -18.61
C ALA A 284 -6.24 14.40 -17.54
N SER A 285 -7.00 14.51 -16.47
CA SER A 285 -6.64 15.31 -15.27
C SER A 285 -7.00 14.54 -14.01
N ALA A 286 -6.64 15.07 -12.84
CA ALA A 286 -7.05 14.49 -11.56
C ALA A 286 -8.58 14.40 -11.41
N GLU A 287 -9.33 15.33 -12.00
CA GLU A 287 -10.80 15.35 -11.95
C GLU A 287 -11.44 14.32 -12.89
N ASN A 288 -10.78 14.00 -14.01
CA ASN A 288 -11.29 13.07 -15.01
C ASN A 288 -10.26 11.97 -15.36
N TYR A 289 -9.63 11.43 -14.34
CA TYR A 289 -8.52 10.48 -14.43
C TYR A 289 -8.83 9.27 -15.33
N ASN A 290 -10.06 8.78 -15.35
CA ASN A 290 -10.46 7.60 -16.15
C ASN A 290 -10.26 7.76 -17.65
N ARG A 291 -10.04 8.98 -18.15
CA ARG A 291 -9.70 9.23 -19.55
C ARG A 291 -8.39 8.54 -19.98
N ILE A 292 -7.43 8.35 -19.07
CA ILE A 292 -6.17 7.64 -19.36
C ILE A 292 -6.37 6.23 -19.91
N TYR A 293 -7.50 5.60 -19.59
CA TYR A 293 -7.84 4.24 -20.04
C TYR A 293 -8.59 4.20 -21.36
N ARG A 294 -8.98 5.35 -21.92
CA ARG A 294 -9.84 5.46 -23.12
C ARG A 294 -9.28 6.37 -24.20
N GLU A 295 -8.34 7.24 -23.86
CA GLU A 295 -7.75 8.21 -24.77
C GLU A 295 -6.30 7.89 -25.06
N LYS A 296 -5.85 8.19 -26.26
CA LYS A 296 -4.46 8.06 -26.67
C LYS A 296 -3.64 9.27 -26.22
N GLY A 297 -2.33 9.07 -26.10
CA GLY A 297 -1.42 10.15 -25.73
C GLY A 297 -1.04 11.07 -26.89
N ILE A 298 -0.41 12.20 -26.57
CA ILE A 298 -0.01 13.27 -27.50
C ILE A 298 0.83 12.77 -28.69
N ILE A 299 1.62 11.69 -28.52
CA ILE A 299 2.38 11.06 -29.59
C ILE A 299 1.46 10.60 -30.74
N THR A 300 0.22 10.18 -30.41
CA THR A 300 -0.76 9.80 -31.42
C THR A 300 -1.26 11.03 -32.18
N ALA A 301 -1.44 12.17 -31.51
CA ALA A 301 -1.80 13.41 -32.19
C ALA A 301 -0.76 13.82 -33.24
N PHE A 302 0.53 13.75 -32.91
CA PHE A 302 1.61 14.00 -33.87
C PHE A 302 1.61 12.99 -35.03
N LYS A 303 1.34 11.72 -34.77
CA LYS A 303 1.23 10.69 -35.82
C LYS A 303 0.01 10.89 -36.74
N GLU A 304 -1.09 11.44 -36.21
CA GLU A 304 -2.28 11.76 -37.01
C GLU A 304 -2.05 12.99 -37.92
N ALA A 305 -1.27 13.95 -37.41
CA ALA A 305 -0.96 15.17 -38.10
C ALA A 305 0.03 14.98 -39.27
N GLY A 306 0.82 13.92 -39.29
CA GLY A 306 1.84 13.58 -40.31
C GLY A 306 3.22 13.63 -39.70
#